data_2a2e2353e6e92908a7c39368e7ad754e
#
_entry.id   2a2e2353e6e92908a7c39368e7ad754e
#
_cell.length_a   1.000
_cell.length_b   1.000
_cell.length_c   1.000
_cell.angle_alpha   90.00
_cell.angle_beta   90.00
_cell.angle_gamma   90.00
#
_symmetry.space_group_name_H-M   'P 1'
#
loop_
_entity.id
_entity.type
_entity.pdbx_description
1 polymer ?
#
loop_
_entity_poly.entity_id
_entity_poly.type
_entity_poly.pdbx_seq_one_letter_code
_entity_poly.pdbx_strand_id
1 'polypeptide(L)'
;MKKTILISVMLLFVAALGFNLANASTDQPHVYINPGHGGHSSDDRNVPIYPYAQGDTMGFWESNSNMYKCFALREILWKKGYKVTVSRETNTEDDDLALSTIVRLCNNSGADVFYSIHSNATGQGEGARVNFPMGFFRGYTDQPENPQCKVLTEKLAPFIIGNECTVWSSPNYQVWGDWNFQPSWGTQGYGVLRGNKTNAMLDEGSFHDYYPETYRLINKDYCWVEGFNFSRGADSFFGISGKLTTGVVMGNVRDDRRPREGILVMYGADKRQPVNGALVKLIDGEGTVVQTYTTDNNFNGIFVFKYVNPGTYNVEISNPEYETKTVQIEVKADDATYMNVDMKRVRNTPPAVVSYSPVWKEGDAPVKCNEPLVFQFNWDMDVDATEAALTITPKEEGTVKWEDTNYRMIFTPTDAYDVNTEYTVTLKKSTKHGGGVEMPEDFTFKFKTADR
;
A
#
# COMPACT_ATOMS: atom_id res chain seq x y z
N MET A 1 81.47 28.06 -7.72
CA MET A 1 80.38 27.19 -8.22
C MET A 1 79.21 27.28 -7.27
N LYS A 2 78.22 28.12 -7.58
CA LYS A 2 77.00 28.32 -6.78
C LYS A 2 75.87 27.61 -7.50
N LYS A 3 75.23 26.60 -6.85
CA LYS A 3 74.04 25.97 -7.34
C LYS A 3 72.82 26.76 -6.88
N THR A 4 72.12 27.31 -7.85
CA THR A 4 70.82 27.97 -7.62
C THR A 4 69.74 26.92 -7.60
N ILE A 5 69.02 26.81 -6.50
CA ILE A 5 67.83 25.97 -6.37
C ILE A 5 66.63 26.82 -6.78
N LEU A 6 65.96 26.39 -7.84
CA LEU A 6 64.70 26.97 -8.31
C LEU A 6 63.54 26.31 -7.53
N ILE A 7 62.89 27.09 -6.69
CA ILE A 7 61.63 26.61 -6.00
C ILE A 7 60.46 27.06 -6.88
N SER A 8 59.82 26.10 -7.54
CA SER A 8 58.53 26.32 -8.23
C SER A 8 57.41 26.34 -7.21
N VAL A 9 56.83 27.51 -6.99
CA VAL A 9 55.58 27.67 -6.23
C VAL A 9 54.42 27.33 -7.15
N MET A 10 53.81 26.18 -6.91
CA MET A 10 52.58 25.75 -7.57
C MET A 10 51.40 26.40 -6.84
N LEU A 11 50.82 27.44 -7.40
CA LEU A 11 49.58 28.05 -6.93
C LEU A 11 48.41 27.09 -7.25
N LEU A 12 47.89 26.40 -6.25
CA LEU A 12 46.60 25.73 -6.32
C LEU A 12 45.48 26.77 -6.27
N PHE A 13 44.83 27.00 -7.41
CA PHE A 13 43.52 27.64 -7.44
C PHE A 13 42.49 26.63 -6.91
N VAL A 14 42.15 26.76 -5.64
CA VAL A 14 40.93 26.15 -5.11
C VAL A 14 39.81 27.08 -5.54
N ALA A 15 39.08 26.68 -6.58
CA ALA A 15 37.79 27.27 -6.88
C ALA A 15 36.84 26.90 -5.74
N ALA A 16 36.63 27.78 -4.79
CA ALA A 16 35.60 27.72 -3.82
C ALA A 16 34.24 27.83 -4.57
N LEU A 17 33.67 26.70 -4.96
CA LEU A 17 32.25 26.61 -5.22
C LEU A 17 31.57 26.96 -3.89
N GLY A 18 31.13 28.21 -3.79
CA GLY A 18 30.31 28.68 -2.70
C GLY A 18 29.00 27.91 -2.71
N PHE A 19 28.95 26.81 -2.00
CA PHE A 19 27.71 26.34 -1.47
C PHE A 19 27.25 27.42 -0.49
N ASN A 20 26.30 28.26 -0.91
CA ASN A 20 25.52 29.03 0.00
C ASN A 20 24.78 28.00 0.86
N LEU A 21 25.38 27.61 1.97
CA LEU A 21 24.65 27.16 3.13
C LEU A 21 23.70 28.32 3.43
N ALA A 22 22.41 28.16 3.05
CA ALA A 22 21.39 29.04 3.54
C ALA A 22 21.66 29.18 5.03
N ASN A 23 21.83 30.40 5.50
CA ASN A 23 21.98 30.71 6.92
C ASN A 23 20.90 29.94 7.63
N ALA A 24 21.27 28.93 8.41
CA ALA A 24 20.37 28.29 9.33
C ALA A 24 19.91 29.42 10.24
N SER A 25 18.73 29.95 9.97
CA SER A 25 18.03 30.87 10.84
C SER A 25 17.99 30.19 12.19
N THR A 26 18.28 30.91 13.27
CA THR A 26 18.05 30.47 14.64
C THR A 26 16.57 30.27 14.91
N ASP A 27 15.71 30.58 13.95
CA ASP A 27 14.30 30.42 13.96
C ASP A 27 13.91 28.97 13.62
N GLN A 28 12.99 28.46 14.37
CA GLN A 28 12.37 27.14 14.25
C GLN A 28 11.81 26.94 12.82
N PRO A 29 12.22 25.89 12.08
CA PRO A 29 11.69 25.66 10.74
C PRO A 29 10.16 25.61 10.75
N HIS A 30 9.53 26.24 9.76
CA HIS A 30 8.09 26.35 9.66
C HIS A 30 7.56 25.57 8.44
N VAL A 31 6.73 24.57 8.70
CA VAL A 31 6.08 23.74 7.69
C VAL A 31 4.60 24.08 7.59
N TYR A 32 4.12 24.36 6.38
CA TYR A 32 2.72 24.50 6.05
C TYR A 32 2.24 23.20 5.41
N ILE A 33 1.20 22.58 5.99
CA ILE A 33 0.64 21.31 5.56
C ILE A 33 -0.75 21.54 4.97
N ASN A 34 -0.99 21.02 3.78
CA ASN A 34 -2.28 21.01 3.11
C ASN A 34 -2.77 19.57 2.92
N PRO A 35 -3.73 19.08 3.73
CA PRO A 35 -4.46 17.87 3.40
C PRO A 35 -5.25 18.11 2.12
N GLY A 36 -5.01 17.32 1.07
CA GLY A 36 -5.72 17.44 -0.20
C GLY A 36 -7.22 17.21 -0.04
N HIS A 37 -8.01 17.85 -0.90
CA HIS A 37 -9.47 17.83 -0.91
C HIS A 37 -10.12 18.33 0.39
N GLY A 38 -11.45 18.29 0.49
CA GLY A 38 -12.21 18.65 1.68
C GLY A 38 -13.62 18.07 1.63
N GLY A 39 -14.04 17.44 2.72
CA GLY A 39 -15.41 17.15 3.06
C GLY A 39 -16.24 16.29 2.13
N HIS A 40 -15.69 15.38 1.36
CA HIS A 40 -16.43 14.55 0.40
C HIS A 40 -17.14 15.39 -0.69
N SER A 41 -16.53 16.51 -1.08
CA SER A 41 -16.99 17.33 -2.20
C SER A 41 -16.86 16.61 -3.54
N SER A 42 -17.35 17.22 -4.63
CA SER A 42 -17.38 16.60 -5.95
C SER A 42 -16.00 16.30 -6.56
N ASP A 43 -14.94 16.94 -6.05
CA ASP A 43 -13.56 16.70 -6.48
C ASP A 43 -12.80 15.75 -5.57
N ASP A 44 -13.35 15.37 -4.41
CA ASP A 44 -12.80 14.32 -3.55
C ASP A 44 -12.98 12.94 -4.21
N ARG A 45 -11.99 12.09 -4.08
CA ARG A 45 -12.00 10.76 -4.69
C ARG A 45 -12.46 9.73 -3.69
N ASN A 46 -13.40 8.88 -4.14
CA ASN A 46 -13.83 7.72 -3.37
C ASN A 46 -13.64 6.41 -4.14
N VAL A 47 -13.42 5.35 -3.39
CA VAL A 47 -13.33 3.98 -3.91
C VAL A 47 -14.27 3.10 -3.09
N PRO A 48 -15.27 2.44 -3.70
CA PRO A 48 -16.09 1.45 -3.01
C PRO A 48 -15.21 0.29 -2.53
N ILE A 49 -15.39 -0.13 -1.28
CA ILE A 49 -14.65 -1.25 -0.68
C ILE A 49 -15.66 -2.28 -0.21
N TYR A 50 -15.39 -3.57 -0.47
CA TYR A 50 -16.21 -4.65 0.03
C TYR A 50 -15.36 -5.62 0.86
N PRO A 51 -15.74 -5.90 2.13
CA PRO A 51 -16.81 -5.22 2.88
C PRO A 51 -16.45 -3.75 3.15
N TYR A 52 -17.46 -2.88 3.23
CA TYR A 52 -17.25 -1.46 3.51
C TYR A 52 -16.53 -1.25 4.84
N ALA A 53 -15.72 -0.20 4.93
CA ALA A 53 -15.21 0.27 6.20
C ALA A 53 -16.37 0.58 7.17
N GLN A 54 -16.20 0.26 8.44
CA GLN A 54 -17.27 0.41 9.43
C GLN A 54 -17.76 1.86 9.50
N GLY A 55 -19.05 2.07 9.27
CA GLY A 55 -19.69 3.38 9.32
C GLY A 55 -19.58 4.22 8.04
N ASP A 56 -18.88 3.74 7.02
CA ASP A 56 -18.76 4.40 5.72
C ASP A 56 -19.26 3.47 4.60
N THR A 57 -20.48 3.73 4.12
CA THR A 57 -21.10 2.94 3.05
C THR A 57 -20.54 3.25 1.66
N MET A 58 -19.76 4.32 1.52
CA MET A 58 -19.09 4.70 0.28
C MET A 58 -17.67 4.13 0.18
N GLY A 59 -17.13 3.58 1.28
CA GLY A 59 -15.81 3.00 1.32
C GLY A 59 -14.70 4.00 1.64
N PHE A 60 -13.67 4.06 0.80
CA PHE A 60 -12.54 4.96 0.96
C PHE A 60 -12.86 6.37 0.42
N TRP A 61 -12.39 7.39 1.15
CA TRP A 61 -12.33 8.78 0.71
C TRP A 61 -10.90 9.32 0.83
N GLU A 62 -10.40 9.94 -0.23
CA GLU A 62 -9.04 10.46 -0.28
C GLU A 62 -8.82 11.54 0.78
N SER A 63 -9.77 12.45 0.95
CA SER A 63 -9.73 13.53 1.95
C SER A 63 -9.54 13.01 3.38
N ASN A 64 -10.14 11.84 3.73
CA ASN A 64 -9.98 11.22 5.04
C ASN A 64 -8.54 10.73 5.27
N SER A 65 -7.98 10.00 4.31
CA SER A 65 -6.60 9.49 4.42
C SER A 65 -5.58 10.61 4.46
N ASN A 66 -5.78 11.66 3.66
CA ASN A 66 -4.92 12.84 3.66
C ASN A 66 -4.94 13.57 5.01
N MET A 67 -6.11 13.66 5.67
CA MET A 67 -6.18 14.21 7.03
C MET A 67 -5.39 13.38 8.04
N TYR A 68 -5.49 12.04 7.98
CA TYR A 68 -4.74 11.17 8.91
C TYR A 68 -3.23 11.33 8.75
N LYS A 69 -2.73 11.37 7.51
CA LYS A 69 -1.31 11.61 7.18
C LYS A 69 -0.86 12.98 7.69
N CYS A 70 -1.63 14.03 7.41
CA CYS A 70 -1.29 15.41 7.77
C CYS A 70 -1.31 15.66 9.27
N PHE A 71 -2.25 15.10 10.01
CA PHE A 71 -2.29 15.24 11.46
C PHE A 71 -1.18 14.46 12.16
N ALA A 72 -0.82 13.31 11.63
CA ALA A 72 0.37 12.58 12.08
C ALA A 72 1.65 13.41 11.85
N LEU A 73 1.81 13.94 10.65
CA LEU A 73 2.94 14.81 10.31
C LEU A 73 3.01 16.03 11.24
N ARG A 74 1.87 16.73 11.47
CA ARG A 74 1.78 17.86 12.39
C ARG A 74 2.24 17.48 13.80
N GLU A 75 1.71 16.40 14.36
CA GLU A 75 2.05 15.92 15.71
C GLU A 75 3.54 15.66 15.84
N ILE A 76 4.10 14.95 14.85
CA ILE A 76 5.51 14.54 14.87
C ILE A 76 6.44 15.75 14.70
N LEU A 77 6.12 16.67 13.79
CA LEU A 77 6.89 17.89 13.61
C LEU A 77 6.88 18.77 14.86
N TRP A 78 5.74 18.89 15.57
CA TRP A 78 5.71 19.58 16.86
C TRP A 78 6.64 18.93 17.90
N LYS A 79 6.64 17.60 17.99
CA LYS A 79 7.57 16.88 18.87
C LYS A 79 9.03 17.09 18.48
N LYS A 80 9.30 17.25 17.19
CA LYS A 80 10.63 17.59 16.67
C LYS A 80 10.99 19.07 16.83
N GLY A 81 10.08 19.91 17.31
CA GLY A 81 10.30 21.32 17.58
C GLY A 81 10.09 22.21 16.34
N TYR A 82 9.35 21.78 15.33
CA TYR A 82 8.96 22.63 14.21
C TYR A 82 7.77 23.51 14.53
N LYS A 83 7.71 24.67 13.89
CA LYS A 83 6.46 25.41 13.76
C LYS A 83 5.64 24.79 12.63
N VAL A 84 4.34 24.58 12.86
CA VAL A 84 3.45 23.94 11.88
C VAL A 84 2.16 24.75 11.74
N THR A 85 1.75 24.94 10.50
CA THR A 85 0.44 25.46 10.13
C THR A 85 -0.24 24.45 9.21
N VAL A 86 -1.55 24.24 9.38
CA VAL A 86 -2.35 23.39 8.48
C VAL A 86 -3.41 24.24 7.79
N SER A 87 -3.78 23.88 6.55
CA SER A 87 -4.79 24.63 5.79
C SER A 87 -6.21 24.43 6.31
N ARG A 88 -6.49 23.27 6.94
CA ARG A 88 -7.78 22.91 7.51
C ARG A 88 -7.63 21.97 8.71
N GLU A 89 -8.56 22.04 9.66
CA GLU A 89 -8.55 21.26 10.91
C GLU A 89 -9.62 20.17 10.95
N THR A 90 -10.62 20.25 10.08
CA THR A 90 -11.73 19.32 9.97
C THR A 90 -11.89 18.82 8.54
N ASN A 91 -12.76 17.84 8.30
CA ASN A 91 -13.05 17.31 6.97
C ASN A 91 -14.53 17.51 6.64
N THR A 92 -14.93 18.76 6.50
CA THR A 92 -16.28 19.16 6.09
C THR A 92 -16.24 19.81 4.70
N GLU A 93 -17.39 19.97 4.06
CA GLU A 93 -17.47 20.65 2.76
C GLU A 93 -17.02 22.12 2.84
N ASP A 94 -17.22 22.76 3.99
CA ASP A 94 -16.76 24.13 4.24
C ASP A 94 -15.22 24.23 4.31
N ASP A 95 -14.53 23.12 4.50
CA ASP A 95 -13.07 23.03 4.51
C ASP A 95 -12.45 22.87 3.13
N ASP A 96 -13.28 22.67 2.10
CA ASP A 96 -12.80 22.57 0.72
C ASP A 96 -12.47 23.96 0.16
N LEU A 97 -11.31 24.46 0.57
CA LEU A 97 -10.85 25.79 0.21
C LEU A 97 -10.43 25.85 -1.27
N ALA A 98 -10.80 26.95 -1.93
CA ALA A 98 -10.25 27.22 -3.28
C ALA A 98 -8.71 27.18 -3.26
N LEU A 99 -8.10 26.55 -4.25
CA LEU A 99 -6.65 26.35 -4.34
C LEU A 99 -5.85 27.66 -4.22
N SER A 100 -6.38 28.76 -4.82
CA SER A 100 -5.79 30.11 -4.68
C SER A 100 -5.84 30.65 -3.26
N THR A 101 -6.84 30.27 -2.48
CA THR A 101 -6.94 30.63 -1.06
C THR A 101 -5.89 29.89 -0.24
N ILE A 102 -5.70 28.58 -0.47
CA ILE A 102 -4.66 27.77 0.18
C ILE A 102 -3.28 28.40 -0.08
N VAL A 103 -2.97 28.71 -1.34
CA VAL A 103 -1.69 29.35 -1.74
C VAL A 103 -1.52 30.71 -1.05
N ARG A 104 -2.56 31.53 -1.04
CA ARG A 104 -2.51 32.87 -0.38
C ARG A 104 -2.26 32.73 1.13
N LEU A 105 -2.93 31.80 1.80
CA LEU A 105 -2.74 31.55 3.23
C LEU A 105 -1.31 31.04 3.52
N CYS A 106 -0.82 30.11 2.71
CA CYS A 106 0.55 29.63 2.82
C CYS A 106 1.57 30.77 2.64
N ASN A 107 1.47 31.56 1.57
CA ASN A 107 2.37 32.69 1.30
C ASN A 107 2.37 33.73 2.42
N ASN A 108 1.25 33.92 3.15
CA ASN A 108 1.13 34.83 4.26
C ASN A 108 1.57 34.25 5.61
N SER A 109 1.78 32.95 5.70
CA SER A 109 2.13 32.27 6.95
C SER A 109 3.59 32.47 7.36
N GLY A 110 4.47 32.76 6.40
CA GLY A 110 5.91 32.77 6.57
C GLY A 110 6.50 31.36 6.69
N ALA A 111 5.86 30.35 6.11
CA ALA A 111 6.39 28.99 6.09
C ALA A 111 7.58 28.87 5.16
N ASP A 112 8.54 28.00 5.52
CA ASP A 112 9.73 27.67 4.72
C ASP A 112 9.41 26.59 3.69
N VAL A 113 8.48 25.67 4.04
CA VAL A 113 8.08 24.49 3.26
C VAL A 113 6.57 24.37 3.21
N PHE A 114 6.06 23.98 2.04
CA PHE A 114 4.68 23.62 1.81
C PHE A 114 4.57 22.18 1.32
N TYR A 115 3.81 21.36 2.03
CA TYR A 115 3.42 20.01 1.61
C TYR A 115 1.92 19.97 1.28
N SER A 116 1.57 19.62 0.04
CA SER A 116 0.22 19.21 -0.34
C SER A 116 0.21 17.69 -0.41
N ILE A 117 -0.57 17.04 0.44
CA ILE A 117 -0.53 15.57 0.63
C ILE A 117 -1.79 14.96 0.07
N HIS A 118 -1.60 14.06 -0.88
CA HIS A 118 -2.64 13.39 -1.66
C HIS A 118 -2.38 11.88 -1.78
N SER A 119 -3.26 11.20 -2.48
CA SER A 119 -3.05 9.90 -3.09
C SER A 119 -3.68 9.89 -4.49
N ASN A 120 -3.00 9.25 -5.43
CA ASN A 120 -3.33 9.26 -6.85
C ASN A 120 -4.45 8.26 -7.20
N ALA A 121 -4.99 8.38 -8.40
CA ALA A 121 -5.89 7.41 -9.02
C ALA A 121 -5.65 7.31 -10.52
N THR A 122 -5.80 6.09 -11.07
CA THR A 122 -5.82 5.88 -12.52
C THR A 122 -7.18 6.18 -13.14
N GLY A 123 -8.24 6.21 -12.32
CA GLY A 123 -9.63 6.27 -12.78
C GLY A 123 -10.15 4.95 -13.38
N GLN A 124 -9.39 3.85 -13.25
CA GLN A 124 -9.75 2.53 -13.78
C GLN A 124 -10.57 1.68 -12.78
N GLY A 125 -10.80 2.18 -11.57
CA GLY A 125 -11.52 1.45 -10.52
C GLY A 125 -10.90 0.08 -10.24
N GLU A 126 -11.69 -0.98 -10.22
CA GLU A 126 -11.23 -2.35 -9.98
C GLU A 126 -10.16 -2.85 -10.95
N GLY A 127 -9.99 -2.18 -12.09
CA GLY A 127 -8.97 -2.48 -13.09
C GLY A 127 -7.64 -1.78 -12.86
N ALA A 128 -7.48 -0.97 -11.82
CA ALA A 128 -6.26 -0.24 -11.53
C ALA A 128 -5.06 -1.18 -11.37
N ARG A 129 -3.99 -0.89 -12.14
CA ARG A 129 -2.81 -1.76 -12.27
C ARG A 129 -1.52 -1.09 -11.83
N VAL A 130 -1.62 0.07 -11.19
CA VAL A 130 -0.46 0.83 -10.76
C VAL A 130 -0.56 1.19 -9.29
N ASN A 131 0.59 1.12 -8.61
CA ASN A 131 0.76 1.60 -7.25
C ASN A 131 2.23 2.01 -7.08
N PHE A 132 2.51 3.29 -7.10
CA PHE A 132 3.84 3.85 -6.84
C PHE A 132 3.70 5.30 -6.40
N PRO A 133 4.63 5.83 -5.59
CA PRO A 133 4.54 7.21 -5.14
C PRO A 133 5.10 8.19 -6.17
N MET A 134 4.50 9.37 -6.22
CA MET A 134 4.90 10.48 -7.09
C MET A 134 4.98 11.77 -6.31
N GLY A 135 5.97 12.59 -6.65
CA GLY A 135 6.08 13.95 -6.09
C GLY A 135 6.22 14.98 -7.19
N PHE A 136 5.50 16.09 -7.02
CA PHE A 136 5.43 17.15 -8.00
C PHE A 136 5.96 18.47 -7.43
N PHE A 137 6.67 19.20 -8.25
CA PHE A 137 7.10 20.57 -7.99
C PHE A 137 6.77 21.45 -9.20
N ARG A 138 6.72 22.75 -8.99
CA ARG A 138 6.39 23.71 -10.04
C ARG A 138 7.48 23.81 -11.09
N GLY A 139 7.11 23.67 -12.39
CA GLY A 139 8.00 23.82 -13.54
C GLY A 139 8.16 22.58 -14.40
N TYR A 140 9.16 22.57 -15.28
CA TYR A 140 9.58 21.35 -15.97
C TYR A 140 10.53 20.53 -15.09
N THR A 141 10.58 19.22 -15.31
CA THR A 141 11.41 18.31 -14.49
C THR A 141 12.90 18.66 -14.53
N ASP A 142 13.38 19.16 -15.66
CA ASP A 142 14.76 19.64 -15.86
C ASP A 142 14.94 21.14 -15.62
N GLN A 143 13.83 21.91 -15.54
CA GLN A 143 13.82 23.34 -15.33
C GLN A 143 12.74 23.74 -14.29
N PRO A 144 12.97 23.46 -13.00
CA PRO A 144 12.04 23.86 -11.92
C PRO A 144 12.01 25.40 -11.80
N GLU A 145 10.81 25.98 -11.57
CA GLU A 145 10.71 27.42 -11.27
C GLU A 145 11.53 27.80 -10.02
N ASN A 146 11.50 26.94 -9.00
CA ASN A 146 12.35 27.04 -7.82
C ASN A 146 13.09 25.71 -7.62
N PRO A 147 14.44 25.67 -7.79
CA PRO A 147 15.23 24.45 -7.62
C PRO A 147 15.07 23.78 -6.25
N GLN A 148 14.82 24.55 -5.18
CA GLN A 148 14.63 23.99 -3.84
C GLN A 148 13.35 23.17 -3.71
N CYS A 149 12.32 23.44 -4.52
CA CYS A 149 11.11 22.61 -4.57
C CYS A 149 11.42 21.19 -5.08
N LYS A 150 12.25 21.07 -6.10
CA LYS A 150 12.74 19.77 -6.59
C LYS A 150 13.56 19.05 -5.51
N VAL A 151 14.50 19.77 -4.87
CA VAL A 151 15.31 19.20 -3.77
C VAL A 151 14.41 18.71 -2.63
N LEU A 152 13.37 19.45 -2.23
CA LEU A 152 12.41 19.04 -1.21
C LEU A 152 11.74 17.71 -1.57
N THR A 153 11.26 17.59 -2.83
CA THR A 153 10.62 16.38 -3.34
C THR A 153 11.58 15.19 -3.36
N GLU A 154 12.82 15.39 -3.83
CA GLU A 154 13.85 14.36 -3.85
C GLU A 154 14.28 13.91 -2.44
N LYS A 155 14.26 14.81 -1.45
CA LYS A 155 14.57 14.49 -0.04
C LYS A 155 13.49 13.67 0.65
N LEU A 156 12.24 13.81 0.24
CA LEU A 156 11.13 12.99 0.75
C LEU A 156 11.15 11.57 0.16
N ALA A 157 11.49 11.44 -1.11
CA ALA A 157 11.35 10.23 -1.91
C ALA A 157 11.85 8.94 -1.22
N PRO A 158 13.05 8.86 -0.61
CA PRO A 158 13.55 7.62 -0.01
C PRO A 158 12.68 7.10 1.14
N PHE A 159 12.01 7.99 1.86
CA PHE A 159 11.21 7.63 3.02
C PHE A 159 9.84 7.08 2.64
N ILE A 160 9.24 7.57 1.56
CA ILE A 160 7.95 7.08 1.06
C ILE A 160 8.14 5.75 0.33
N ILE A 161 9.07 5.68 -0.65
CA ILE A 161 9.33 4.44 -1.41
C ILE A 161 9.90 3.33 -0.53
N GLY A 162 10.58 3.68 0.57
CA GLY A 162 11.15 2.76 1.54
C GLY A 162 10.14 2.01 2.42
N ASN A 163 8.84 2.26 2.26
CA ASN A 163 7.79 1.52 2.97
C ASN A 163 7.66 0.10 2.41
N GLU A 164 8.30 -0.87 3.07
CA GLU A 164 8.32 -2.28 2.65
C GLU A 164 6.99 -3.02 2.91
N CYS A 165 6.07 -2.45 3.66
CA CYS A 165 4.74 -3.02 3.89
C CYS A 165 3.76 -2.70 2.74
N THR A 166 4.15 -1.85 1.81
CA THR A 166 3.43 -1.56 0.58
C THR A 166 4.05 -2.32 -0.60
N VAL A 167 3.20 -2.81 -1.50
CA VAL A 167 3.68 -3.43 -2.74
C VAL A 167 3.64 -2.40 -3.86
N TRP A 168 4.80 -1.98 -4.30
CA TRP A 168 4.96 -1.04 -5.40
C TRP A 168 4.96 -1.75 -6.75
N SER A 169 4.21 -1.23 -7.72
CA SER A 169 4.29 -1.68 -9.13
C SER A 169 5.51 -1.12 -9.86
N SER A 170 6.14 -0.09 -9.27
CA SER A 170 7.43 0.47 -9.70
C SER A 170 8.33 0.64 -8.48
N PRO A 171 9.62 0.27 -8.56
CA PRO A 171 10.55 0.41 -7.43
C PRO A 171 11.04 1.85 -7.21
N ASN A 172 10.60 2.78 -8.05
CA ASN A 172 11.09 4.15 -8.05
C ASN A 172 10.00 5.14 -7.64
N TYR A 173 10.36 6.07 -6.76
CA TYR A 173 9.57 7.28 -6.54
C TYR A 173 9.73 8.19 -7.77
N GLN A 174 8.61 8.65 -8.33
CA GLN A 174 8.61 9.51 -9.51
C GLN A 174 8.66 10.99 -9.08
N VAL A 175 9.73 11.70 -9.44
CA VAL A 175 9.89 13.14 -9.18
C VAL A 175 9.71 13.91 -10.48
N TRP A 176 8.64 14.70 -10.56
CA TRP A 176 8.24 15.36 -11.81
C TRP A 176 7.98 16.85 -11.61
N GLY A 177 8.36 17.63 -12.62
CA GLY A 177 7.82 18.97 -12.80
C GLY A 177 6.33 18.87 -13.22
N ASP A 178 5.47 19.64 -12.59
CA ASP A 178 4.01 19.58 -12.80
C ASP A 178 3.60 19.93 -14.25
N TRP A 179 4.46 20.64 -15.01
CA TRP A 179 4.23 20.95 -16.43
C TRP A 179 4.52 19.77 -17.36
N ASN A 180 5.27 18.77 -16.91
CA ASN A 180 5.51 17.55 -17.68
C ASN A 180 4.43 16.48 -17.45
N PHE A 181 3.78 16.50 -16.28
CA PHE A 181 2.86 15.43 -15.90
C PHE A 181 1.55 15.44 -16.72
N GLN A 182 0.96 16.61 -16.92
CA GLN A 182 -0.25 16.80 -17.72
C GLN A 182 0.01 17.82 -18.83
N PRO A 183 0.59 17.41 -19.98
CA PRO A 183 0.94 18.32 -21.07
C PRO A 183 -0.23 19.16 -21.58
N SER A 184 -1.46 18.64 -21.50
CA SER A 184 -2.70 19.35 -21.87
C SER A 184 -2.98 20.58 -21.00
N TRP A 185 -2.44 20.66 -19.80
CA TRP A 185 -2.55 21.82 -18.92
C TRP A 185 -1.52 22.91 -19.23
N GLY A 186 -0.56 22.63 -20.10
CA GLY A 186 0.56 23.54 -20.41
C GLY A 186 1.29 23.95 -19.13
N THR A 187 1.57 25.23 -18.98
CA THR A 187 2.23 25.78 -17.77
C THR A 187 1.26 26.12 -16.63
N GLN A 188 -0.01 25.70 -16.72
CA GLN A 188 -0.95 25.88 -15.60
C GLN A 188 -0.56 25.00 -14.41
N GLY A 189 -0.27 23.71 -14.65
CA GLY A 189 0.12 22.75 -13.61
C GLY A 189 -0.89 22.67 -12.46
N TYR A 190 -0.44 22.15 -11.32
CA TYR A 190 -1.27 22.04 -10.12
C TYR A 190 -1.55 23.41 -9.49
N GLY A 191 -2.82 23.66 -9.18
CA GLY A 191 -3.28 24.95 -8.66
C GLY A 191 -2.67 25.32 -7.31
N VAL A 192 -2.37 24.35 -6.44
CA VAL A 192 -1.73 24.59 -5.13
C VAL A 192 -0.23 24.91 -5.23
N LEU A 193 0.41 24.56 -6.35
CA LEU A 193 1.81 24.90 -6.62
C LEU A 193 1.94 26.24 -7.34
N ARG A 194 0.90 26.65 -8.08
CA ARG A 194 0.91 27.87 -8.88
C ARG A 194 0.87 29.12 -8.01
N GLY A 195 1.92 29.91 -8.09
CA GLY A 195 2.06 31.15 -7.30
C GLY A 195 2.42 30.93 -5.84
N ASN A 196 2.73 29.71 -5.45
CA ASN A 196 3.28 29.41 -4.13
C ASN A 196 4.73 29.91 -4.08
N LYS A 197 5.07 30.72 -3.06
CA LYS A 197 6.37 31.35 -2.88
C LYS A 197 7.29 30.61 -1.92
N THR A 198 6.78 29.56 -1.27
CA THR A 198 7.54 28.70 -0.37
C THR A 198 8.26 27.59 -1.17
N ASN A 199 9.07 26.77 -0.50
CA ASN A 199 9.55 25.52 -1.08
C ASN A 199 8.38 24.54 -1.09
N ALA A 200 7.68 24.46 -2.21
CA ALA A 200 6.41 23.76 -2.32
C ALA A 200 6.51 22.45 -3.12
N MET A 201 5.86 21.42 -2.64
CA MET A 201 5.62 20.19 -3.38
C MET A 201 4.20 19.65 -3.14
N LEU A 202 3.74 18.82 -4.09
CA LEU A 202 2.56 17.98 -3.96
C LEU A 202 3.02 16.53 -4.02
N ASP A 203 2.54 15.71 -3.08
CA ASP A 203 2.79 14.27 -3.03
C ASP A 203 1.52 13.49 -3.38
N GLU A 204 1.71 12.51 -4.21
CA GLU A 204 0.75 11.44 -4.51
C GLU A 204 1.38 10.15 -3.96
N GLY A 205 1.24 9.92 -2.64
CA GLY A 205 2.00 8.92 -1.90
C GLY A 205 1.80 7.49 -2.36
N SER A 206 0.67 7.20 -3.01
CA SER A 206 0.31 5.89 -3.56
C SER A 206 -0.92 6.03 -4.45
N PHE A 207 -1.39 4.93 -5.06
CA PHE A 207 -2.62 4.93 -5.86
C PHE A 207 -3.77 4.31 -5.05
N HIS A 208 -4.73 5.15 -4.65
CA HIS A 208 -5.85 4.72 -3.81
C HIS A 208 -6.90 3.87 -4.55
N ASP A 209 -6.88 3.82 -5.88
CA ASP A 209 -7.72 2.92 -6.66
C ASP A 209 -7.06 1.56 -6.96
N TYR A 210 -5.84 1.33 -6.48
CA TYR A 210 -5.26 0.00 -6.35
C TYR A 210 -5.76 -0.63 -5.05
N TYR A 211 -6.70 -1.57 -5.12
CA TYR A 211 -7.47 -2.04 -3.97
C TYR A 211 -6.66 -2.49 -2.74
N PRO A 212 -5.56 -3.25 -2.85
CA PRO A 212 -4.76 -3.54 -1.68
C PRO A 212 -4.26 -2.28 -0.96
N GLU A 213 -3.95 -1.22 -1.69
CA GLU A 213 -3.57 0.07 -1.11
C GLU A 213 -4.75 0.81 -0.51
N THR A 214 -5.92 0.74 -1.14
CA THR A 214 -7.17 1.29 -0.59
C THR A 214 -7.42 0.75 0.81
N TYR A 215 -7.30 -0.59 0.99
CA TYR A 215 -7.45 -1.24 2.30
C TYR A 215 -6.40 -0.78 3.32
N ARG A 216 -5.18 -0.46 2.91
CA ARG A 216 -4.14 0.13 3.78
C ARG A 216 -4.48 1.57 4.16
N LEU A 217 -4.91 2.38 3.21
CA LEU A 217 -5.21 3.82 3.40
C LEU A 217 -6.42 4.09 4.31
N ILE A 218 -7.33 3.14 4.50
CA ILE A 218 -8.38 3.26 5.53
C ILE A 218 -7.87 2.98 6.95
N ASN A 219 -6.69 2.38 7.10
CA ASN A 219 -6.04 2.18 8.39
C ASN A 219 -5.32 3.47 8.82
N LYS A 220 -5.78 4.09 9.91
CA LYS A 220 -5.24 5.37 10.41
C LYS A 220 -3.78 5.26 10.84
N ASP A 221 -3.35 4.11 11.34
CA ASP A 221 -1.98 3.92 11.80
C ASP A 221 -1.04 3.73 10.61
N TYR A 222 -1.50 3.13 9.52
CA TYR A 222 -0.78 3.11 8.25
C TYR A 222 -0.53 4.53 7.73
N CYS A 223 -1.58 5.35 7.67
CA CYS A 223 -1.47 6.76 7.28
C CYS A 223 -0.56 7.56 8.23
N TRP A 224 -0.58 7.23 9.54
CA TRP A 224 0.30 7.86 10.52
C TRP A 224 1.78 7.61 10.20
N VAL A 225 2.15 6.41 9.73
CA VAL A 225 3.54 6.10 9.34
C VAL A 225 3.96 6.90 8.10
N GLU A 226 3.06 7.16 7.16
CA GLU A 226 3.35 8.02 6.03
C GLU A 226 3.64 9.47 6.51
N GLY A 227 2.82 9.99 7.43
CA GLY A 227 3.09 11.29 8.10
C GLY A 227 4.44 11.32 8.84
N PHE A 228 4.83 10.21 9.48
CA PHE A 228 6.15 10.06 10.08
C PHE A 228 7.26 10.15 9.01
N ASN A 229 7.09 9.49 7.88
CA ASN A 229 8.05 9.54 6.79
C ASN A 229 8.16 10.94 6.16
N PHE A 230 7.07 11.69 6.05
CA PHE A 230 7.11 13.11 5.68
C PHE A 230 7.96 13.93 6.64
N SER A 231 7.86 13.67 7.95
CA SER A 231 8.69 14.37 8.93
C SER A 231 10.19 14.10 8.75
N ARG A 232 10.54 12.89 8.34
CA ARG A 232 11.94 12.52 8.00
C ARG A 232 12.41 13.22 6.72
N GLY A 233 11.51 13.36 5.75
CA GLY A 233 11.76 14.16 4.53
C GLY A 233 12.04 15.61 4.85
N ALA A 234 11.27 16.22 5.77
CA ALA A 234 11.50 17.57 6.25
C ALA A 234 12.86 17.70 6.94
N ASP A 235 13.19 16.78 7.87
CA ASP A 235 14.51 16.75 8.52
C ASP A 235 15.64 16.68 7.49
N SER A 236 15.48 15.80 6.49
CA SER A 236 16.48 15.65 5.41
C SER A 236 16.65 16.92 4.58
N PHE A 237 15.56 17.65 4.32
CA PHE A 237 15.60 18.91 3.59
C PHE A 237 16.30 20.02 4.38
N PHE A 238 15.98 20.15 5.67
CA PHE A 238 16.59 21.16 6.54
C PHE A 238 17.98 20.78 7.08
N GLY A 239 18.47 19.55 6.80
CA GLY A 239 19.72 19.06 7.33
C GLY A 239 19.70 18.81 8.84
N ILE A 240 18.53 18.47 9.37
CA ILE A 240 18.28 18.16 10.77
C ILE A 240 18.27 16.65 10.94
N SER A 241 18.75 16.14 12.09
CA SER A 241 18.70 14.71 12.41
C SER A 241 18.54 14.47 13.90
N GLY A 242 18.04 13.27 14.26
CA GLY A 242 18.02 12.80 15.65
C GLY A 242 17.10 13.57 16.59
N LYS A 243 16.04 14.18 16.09
CA LYS A 243 15.08 14.96 16.89
C LYS A 243 14.14 14.08 17.72
N LEU A 244 13.79 12.88 17.22
CA LEU A 244 13.06 11.90 18.00
C LEU A 244 14.03 10.89 18.60
N THR A 245 13.84 10.59 19.89
CA THR A 245 14.62 9.57 20.62
C THR A 245 14.03 8.17 20.46
N THR A 246 12.87 8.05 19.80
CA THR A 246 12.15 6.80 19.58
C THR A 246 12.00 6.52 18.08
N GLY A 247 11.78 5.26 17.72
CA GLY A 247 11.48 4.83 16.37
C GLY A 247 10.04 4.32 16.22
N VAL A 248 9.76 3.77 15.06
CA VAL A 248 8.47 3.19 14.67
C VAL A 248 8.70 1.79 14.14
N VAL A 249 7.79 0.86 14.47
CA VAL A 249 7.73 -0.47 13.84
C VAL A 249 6.41 -0.59 13.11
N MET A 250 6.45 -0.91 11.82
CA MET A 250 5.27 -1.25 11.04
C MET A 250 5.44 -2.63 10.42
N GLY A 251 4.38 -3.42 10.45
CA GLY A 251 4.37 -4.72 9.84
C GLY A 251 3.09 -5.03 9.09
N ASN A 252 3.20 -6.02 8.20
CA ASN A 252 2.09 -6.59 7.46
C ASN A 252 2.02 -8.09 7.74
N VAL A 253 0.91 -8.56 8.31
CA VAL A 253 0.64 -9.97 8.62
C VAL A 253 -0.24 -10.55 7.53
N ARG A 254 0.21 -11.64 6.90
CA ARG A 254 -0.51 -12.30 5.82
C ARG A 254 -0.36 -13.82 5.91
N ASP A 255 -1.29 -14.54 5.29
CA ASP A 255 -1.22 -15.99 5.10
C ASP A 255 -0.05 -16.33 4.16
N ASP A 256 0.69 -17.39 4.44
CA ASP A 256 1.85 -17.79 3.63
C ASP A 256 1.45 -18.39 2.27
N ARG A 257 0.20 -18.82 2.09
CA ARG A 257 -0.29 -19.52 0.90
C ARG A 257 -1.63 -19.05 0.37
N ARG A 258 -2.57 -18.72 1.26
CA ARG A 258 -3.94 -18.39 0.86
C ARG A 258 -3.96 -17.19 -0.07
N PRO A 259 -4.53 -17.33 -1.28
CA PRO A 259 -4.71 -16.22 -2.19
C PRO A 259 -5.70 -15.21 -1.61
N ARG A 260 -5.50 -13.95 -1.92
CA ARG A 260 -6.44 -12.89 -1.57
C ARG A 260 -7.67 -12.99 -2.45
N GLU A 261 -8.85 -13.06 -1.84
CA GLU A 261 -10.13 -13.20 -2.52
C GLU A 261 -10.70 -11.82 -2.92
N GLY A 262 -11.50 -11.80 -3.99
CA GLY A 262 -12.36 -10.67 -4.35
C GLY A 262 -11.67 -9.46 -5.01
N ILE A 263 -10.36 -9.53 -5.32
CA ILE A 263 -9.61 -8.45 -5.97
C ILE A 263 -9.05 -8.93 -7.30
N LEU A 264 -9.33 -8.18 -8.38
CA LEU A 264 -9.00 -8.59 -9.74
C LEU A 264 -7.53 -8.40 -10.12
N VAL A 265 -6.88 -7.36 -9.55
CA VAL A 265 -5.49 -7.00 -9.89
C VAL A 265 -4.68 -6.83 -8.62
N MET A 266 -3.59 -7.60 -8.52
CA MET A 266 -2.68 -7.56 -7.38
C MET A 266 -1.26 -7.87 -7.81
N TYR A 267 -0.29 -7.29 -7.11
CA TYR A 267 1.13 -7.51 -7.33
C TYR A 267 1.77 -8.24 -6.15
N GLY A 268 2.82 -9.00 -6.44
CA GLY A 268 3.72 -9.55 -5.44
C GLY A 268 3.00 -10.13 -4.22
N ALA A 269 3.37 -9.66 -3.06
CA ALA A 269 2.85 -10.11 -1.77
C ALA A 269 1.37 -9.76 -1.52
N ASP A 270 0.80 -8.78 -2.22
CA ASP A 270 -0.62 -8.44 -2.11
C ASP A 270 -1.55 -9.54 -2.65
N LYS A 271 -1.01 -10.50 -3.39
CA LYS A 271 -1.71 -11.73 -3.79
C LYS A 271 -2.02 -12.65 -2.61
N ARG A 272 -1.42 -12.42 -1.44
CA ARG A 272 -1.65 -13.21 -0.23
C ARG A 272 -2.73 -12.57 0.62
N GLN A 273 -3.56 -13.44 1.24
CA GLN A 273 -4.63 -13.00 2.13
C GLN A 273 -4.04 -12.36 3.39
N PRO A 274 -4.37 -11.10 3.71
CA PRO A 274 -4.02 -10.50 4.99
C PRO A 274 -4.73 -11.21 6.15
N VAL A 275 -4.08 -11.28 7.30
CA VAL A 275 -4.64 -11.91 8.51
C VAL A 275 -5.30 -10.84 9.38
N ASN A 276 -6.64 -10.89 9.46
CA ASN A 276 -7.43 -10.07 10.37
C ASN A 276 -7.36 -10.63 11.79
N GLY A 277 -7.48 -9.76 12.80
CA GLY A 277 -7.57 -10.15 14.21
C GLY A 277 -6.32 -10.83 14.75
N ALA A 278 -5.16 -10.67 14.11
CA ALA A 278 -3.89 -11.16 14.65
C ALA A 278 -3.45 -10.29 15.82
N LEU A 279 -3.22 -10.90 16.99
CA LEU A 279 -2.62 -10.24 18.13
C LEU A 279 -1.10 -10.18 17.94
N VAL A 280 -0.57 -8.97 17.90
CA VAL A 280 0.86 -8.68 17.77
C VAL A 280 1.37 -8.10 19.06
N LYS A 281 2.44 -8.67 19.62
CA LYS A 281 3.10 -8.19 20.83
C LYS A 281 4.52 -7.78 20.52
N LEU A 282 4.91 -6.61 20.99
CA LEU A 282 6.29 -6.16 21.01
C LEU A 282 6.90 -6.50 22.38
N ILE A 283 7.92 -7.33 22.39
CA ILE A 283 8.53 -7.90 23.61
C ILE A 283 9.99 -7.46 23.68
N ASP A 284 10.38 -6.87 24.77
CA ASP A 284 11.77 -6.42 25.00
C ASP A 284 12.74 -7.57 25.31
N GLY A 285 14.01 -7.25 25.50
CA GLY A 285 15.07 -8.22 25.81
C GLY A 285 14.92 -8.91 27.16
N GLU A 286 14.07 -8.39 28.06
CA GLU A 286 13.76 -8.95 29.37
C GLU A 286 12.52 -9.86 29.34
N GLY A 287 11.86 -9.95 28.17
CA GLY A 287 10.64 -10.74 28.00
C GLY A 287 9.35 -9.98 28.37
N THR A 288 9.44 -8.66 28.59
CA THR A 288 8.29 -7.83 28.93
C THR A 288 7.55 -7.40 27.65
N VAL A 289 6.23 -7.54 27.63
CA VAL A 289 5.39 -7.00 26.56
C VAL A 289 5.27 -5.48 26.74
N VAL A 290 5.91 -4.73 25.85
CA VAL A 290 5.95 -3.25 25.92
C VAL A 290 4.83 -2.58 25.17
N GLN A 291 4.35 -3.19 24.08
CA GLN A 291 3.18 -2.75 23.33
C GLN A 291 2.43 -3.95 22.74
N THR A 292 1.15 -3.77 22.48
CA THR A 292 0.32 -4.76 21.76
C THR A 292 -0.48 -4.06 20.63
N TYR A 293 -0.78 -4.81 19.59
CA TYR A 293 -1.63 -4.37 18.49
C TYR A 293 -2.50 -5.54 18.02
N THR A 294 -3.70 -5.28 17.58
CA THR A 294 -4.54 -6.28 16.90
C THR A 294 -4.82 -5.78 15.48
N THR A 295 -4.47 -6.57 14.46
CA THR A 295 -4.77 -6.21 13.07
C THR A 295 -6.28 -6.05 12.89
N ASP A 296 -6.68 -5.02 12.14
CA ASP A 296 -8.10 -4.71 11.92
C ASP A 296 -8.80 -5.74 11.00
N ASN A 297 -10.10 -5.55 10.78
CA ASN A 297 -10.89 -6.42 9.91
C ASN A 297 -10.99 -5.92 8.45
N ASN A 298 -10.13 -4.99 8.06
CA ASN A 298 -10.15 -4.36 6.74
C ASN A 298 -9.18 -5.02 5.74
N PHE A 299 -8.78 -6.26 5.96
CA PHE A 299 -7.97 -7.06 5.03
C PHE A 299 -6.68 -6.37 4.56
N ASN A 300 -6.01 -5.66 5.45
CA ASN A 300 -4.71 -5.06 5.21
C ASN A 300 -3.56 -5.72 5.99
N GLY A 301 -3.87 -6.40 7.10
CA GLY A 301 -2.89 -7.08 7.95
C GLY A 301 -1.89 -6.15 8.65
N ILE A 302 -2.14 -4.84 8.65
CA ILE A 302 -1.22 -3.83 9.18
C ILE A 302 -1.24 -3.81 10.70
N PHE A 303 -0.06 -3.69 11.28
CA PHE A 303 0.14 -3.28 12.67
C PHE A 303 1.23 -2.20 12.77
N VAL A 304 1.12 -1.33 13.77
CA VAL A 304 2.06 -0.24 14.00
C VAL A 304 2.35 -0.09 15.50
N PHE A 305 3.61 -0.07 15.86
CA PHE A 305 4.07 0.35 17.19
C PHE A 305 4.73 1.72 17.07
N LYS A 306 4.12 2.72 17.71
CA LYS A 306 4.59 4.10 17.69
C LYS A 306 5.49 4.39 18.87
N TYR A 307 6.46 5.27 18.70
CA TYR A 307 7.31 5.77 19.77
C TYR A 307 8.03 4.67 20.56
N VAL A 308 8.60 3.69 19.86
CA VAL A 308 9.36 2.58 20.44
C VAL A 308 10.78 3.06 20.78
N ASN A 309 11.27 2.79 21.97
CA ASN A 309 12.66 3.07 22.32
C ASN A 309 13.62 2.27 21.43
N PRO A 310 14.82 2.81 21.10
CA PRO A 310 15.82 2.04 20.38
C PRO A 310 16.22 0.78 21.15
N GLY A 311 16.38 -0.34 20.44
CA GLY A 311 16.75 -1.62 21.03
C GLY A 311 16.38 -2.80 20.17
N THR A 312 16.68 -3.99 20.67
CA THR A 312 16.31 -5.27 20.06
C THR A 312 15.04 -5.79 20.72
N TYR A 313 14.08 -6.19 19.89
CA TYR A 313 12.76 -6.68 20.31
C TYR A 313 12.40 -7.97 19.60
N ASN A 314 11.57 -8.78 20.25
CA ASN A 314 10.84 -9.87 19.61
C ASN A 314 9.42 -9.40 19.32
N VAL A 315 8.98 -9.57 18.07
CA VAL A 315 7.58 -9.37 17.66
C VAL A 315 6.93 -10.74 17.60
N GLU A 316 6.04 -11.03 18.54
CA GLU A 316 5.24 -12.25 18.60
C GLU A 316 3.87 -12.00 17.95
N ILE A 317 3.51 -12.82 16.95
CA ILE A 317 2.23 -12.74 16.25
C ILE A 317 1.47 -14.03 16.49
N SER A 318 0.24 -13.91 16.94
CA SER A 318 -0.66 -15.04 17.20
C SER A 318 -2.06 -14.78 16.65
N ASN A 319 -2.68 -15.85 16.16
CA ASN A 319 -4.08 -15.89 15.74
C ASN A 319 -4.57 -17.33 15.89
N PRO A 320 -5.83 -17.60 16.31
CA PRO A 320 -6.32 -18.95 16.54
C PRO A 320 -6.25 -19.91 15.33
N GLU A 321 -6.23 -19.36 14.11
CA GLU A 321 -6.16 -20.14 12.87
C GLU A 321 -4.72 -20.38 12.39
N TYR A 322 -3.71 -19.82 13.07
CA TYR A 322 -2.32 -19.82 12.62
C TYR A 322 -1.34 -20.30 13.70
N GLU A 323 -0.23 -20.87 13.26
CA GLU A 323 0.90 -21.16 14.13
C GLU A 323 1.49 -19.82 14.62
N THR A 324 1.73 -19.70 15.94
CA THR A 324 2.36 -18.49 16.51
C THR A 324 3.75 -18.31 15.91
N LYS A 325 4.08 -17.08 15.52
CA LYS A 325 5.36 -16.73 14.93
C LYS A 325 6.04 -15.61 15.72
N THR A 326 7.35 -15.74 15.93
CA THR A 326 8.17 -14.70 16.56
C THR A 326 9.29 -14.28 15.62
N VAL A 327 9.49 -12.98 15.47
CA VAL A 327 10.52 -12.37 14.64
C VAL A 327 11.29 -11.36 15.48
N GLN A 328 12.63 -11.46 15.47
CA GLN A 328 13.48 -10.46 16.13
C GLN A 328 13.74 -9.28 15.19
N ILE A 329 13.66 -8.07 15.73
CA ILE A 329 13.91 -6.81 15.03
C ILE A 329 14.82 -5.90 15.83
N GLU A 330 15.46 -4.93 15.15
CA GLU A 330 16.17 -3.81 15.74
C GLU A 330 15.41 -2.52 15.47
N VAL A 331 15.17 -1.73 16.50
CA VAL A 331 14.54 -0.40 16.40
C VAL A 331 15.59 0.67 16.61
N LYS A 332 15.61 1.67 15.74
CA LYS A 332 16.49 2.85 15.80
C LYS A 332 15.70 4.11 16.07
N ALA A 333 16.31 5.07 16.72
CA ALA A 333 15.71 6.38 16.94
C ALA A 333 15.48 7.10 15.60
N ASP A 334 14.35 7.80 15.50
CA ASP A 334 13.95 8.59 14.32
C ASP A 334 13.93 7.79 12.99
N ASP A 335 13.69 6.48 13.10
CA ASP A 335 13.67 5.56 11.96
C ASP A 335 12.43 4.67 11.99
N ALA A 336 12.06 4.15 10.82
CA ALA A 336 10.98 3.17 10.65
C ALA A 336 11.56 1.79 10.37
N THR A 337 11.21 0.82 11.21
CA THR A 337 11.51 -0.59 10.98
C THR A 337 10.29 -1.24 10.34
N TYR A 338 10.45 -1.79 9.14
CA TYR A 338 9.41 -2.49 8.41
C TYR A 338 9.60 -4.00 8.48
N MET A 339 8.50 -4.75 8.58
CA MET A 339 8.54 -6.21 8.55
C MET A 339 7.32 -6.80 7.86
N ASN A 340 7.54 -7.84 7.06
CA ASN A 340 6.49 -8.63 6.45
C ASN A 340 6.47 -10.01 7.10
N VAL A 341 5.31 -10.46 7.56
CA VAL A 341 5.17 -11.70 8.33
C VAL A 341 4.19 -12.63 7.63
N ASP A 342 4.72 -13.70 7.05
CA ASP A 342 3.91 -14.78 6.49
C ASP A 342 3.60 -15.78 7.61
N MET A 343 2.31 -15.98 7.91
CA MET A 343 1.78 -16.88 8.93
C MET A 343 1.35 -18.20 8.32
N LYS A 344 1.69 -19.30 8.94
CA LYS A 344 1.30 -20.65 8.51
C LYS A 344 0.00 -21.07 9.21
N ARG A 345 -1.04 -21.41 8.43
CA ARG A 345 -2.32 -21.86 8.98
C ARG A 345 -2.20 -23.21 9.67
N VAL A 346 -2.93 -23.35 10.77
CA VAL A 346 -3.11 -24.64 11.44
C VAL A 346 -4.09 -25.48 10.64
N ARG A 347 -3.59 -26.56 10.02
CA ARG A 347 -4.33 -27.41 9.07
C ARG A 347 -5.16 -28.47 9.76
N ASN A 348 -6.17 -28.07 10.52
CA ASN A 348 -7.04 -28.97 11.28
C ASN A 348 -8.52 -28.91 10.86
N THR A 349 -8.87 -28.06 9.90
CA THR A 349 -10.25 -27.95 9.39
C THR A 349 -10.37 -28.55 8.00
N PRO A 350 -11.52 -29.21 7.67
CA PRO A 350 -11.73 -29.80 6.36
C PRO A 350 -11.68 -28.77 5.22
N PRO A 351 -11.23 -29.18 4.03
CA PRO A 351 -11.37 -28.36 2.85
C PRO A 351 -12.82 -28.29 2.37
N ALA A 352 -13.13 -27.20 1.66
CA ALA A 352 -14.43 -26.99 1.02
C ALA A 352 -14.25 -26.23 -0.30
N VAL A 353 -15.17 -26.46 -1.24
CA VAL A 353 -15.32 -25.64 -2.43
C VAL A 353 -16.05 -24.35 -2.02
N VAL A 354 -15.40 -23.19 -2.17
CA VAL A 354 -15.97 -21.87 -1.82
C VAL A 354 -16.65 -21.19 -3.00
N SER A 355 -16.22 -21.50 -4.22
CA SER A 355 -16.92 -21.12 -5.44
C SER A 355 -16.59 -22.08 -6.58
N TYR A 356 -17.44 -22.12 -7.60
CA TYR A 356 -17.25 -22.97 -8.77
C TYR A 356 -17.89 -22.34 -10.02
N SER A 357 -17.47 -22.78 -11.20
CA SER A 357 -18.05 -22.43 -12.49
C SER A 357 -18.05 -23.67 -13.40
N PRO A 358 -19.06 -23.81 -14.28
CA PRO A 358 -20.23 -22.96 -14.43
C PRO A 358 -21.24 -23.14 -13.28
N VAL A 359 -21.89 -22.05 -12.87
CA VAL A 359 -23.08 -22.12 -11.99
C VAL A 359 -24.30 -22.14 -12.93
N TRP A 360 -25.09 -23.20 -12.82
CA TRP A 360 -26.27 -23.39 -13.64
C TRP A 360 -27.41 -23.98 -12.79
N LYS A 361 -28.64 -23.53 -13.06
CA LYS A 361 -29.89 -24.07 -12.51
C LYS A 361 -30.88 -24.36 -13.61
N GLU A 362 -31.80 -25.25 -13.38
CA GLU A 362 -32.89 -25.53 -14.31
C GLU A 362 -33.65 -24.23 -14.63
N GLY A 363 -33.74 -23.91 -15.93
CA GLY A 363 -34.32 -22.67 -16.46
C GLY A 363 -33.31 -21.58 -16.81
N ASP A 364 -32.06 -21.71 -16.43
CA ASP A 364 -30.99 -20.82 -16.87
C ASP A 364 -30.62 -21.07 -18.35
N ALA A 365 -29.95 -20.11 -18.96
CA ALA A 365 -29.34 -20.29 -20.28
C ALA A 365 -28.33 -21.45 -20.25
N PRO A 366 -28.30 -22.31 -21.29
CA PRO A 366 -27.35 -23.41 -21.35
C PRO A 366 -25.90 -22.93 -21.37
N VAL A 367 -25.02 -23.78 -20.82
CA VAL A 367 -23.57 -23.54 -20.74
C VAL A 367 -22.92 -23.85 -22.10
N LYS A 368 -21.87 -23.12 -22.47
CA LYS A 368 -21.10 -23.40 -23.70
C LYS A 368 -20.46 -24.77 -23.63
N CYS A 369 -20.44 -25.48 -24.76
CA CYS A 369 -19.89 -26.84 -24.83
C CYS A 369 -18.36 -26.92 -24.61
N ASN A 370 -17.64 -25.81 -24.55
CA ASN A 370 -16.22 -25.75 -24.27
C ASN A 370 -15.87 -25.02 -22.95
N GLU A 371 -16.88 -24.78 -22.12
CA GLU A 371 -16.69 -24.05 -20.86
C GLU A 371 -15.84 -24.87 -19.88
N PRO A 372 -14.74 -24.35 -19.35
CA PRO A 372 -13.96 -25.08 -18.36
C PRO A 372 -14.70 -25.19 -17.02
N LEU A 373 -14.45 -26.27 -16.27
CA LEU A 373 -14.89 -26.38 -14.89
C LEU A 373 -13.85 -25.75 -14.00
N VAL A 374 -14.25 -24.82 -13.14
CA VAL A 374 -13.37 -24.13 -12.22
C VAL A 374 -13.84 -24.39 -10.79
N PHE A 375 -12.91 -24.70 -9.91
CA PHE A 375 -13.16 -24.87 -8.47
C PHE A 375 -12.22 -23.99 -7.70
N GLN A 376 -12.74 -23.20 -6.79
CA GLN A 376 -11.97 -22.44 -5.80
C GLN A 376 -12.16 -23.09 -4.43
N PHE A 377 -11.04 -23.37 -3.75
CA PHE A 377 -11.03 -24.02 -2.44
C PHE A 377 -10.62 -23.02 -1.34
N ASN A 378 -10.99 -23.34 -0.10
CA ASN A 378 -10.55 -22.59 1.09
C ASN A 378 -9.17 -23.05 1.61
N TRP A 379 -8.57 -24.07 1.01
CA TRP A 379 -7.24 -24.62 1.33
C TRP A 379 -6.42 -24.88 0.07
N ASP A 380 -5.09 -24.94 0.24
CA ASP A 380 -4.19 -25.51 -0.79
C ASP A 380 -4.41 -27.04 -0.84
N MET A 381 -4.86 -27.52 -1.96
CA MET A 381 -5.29 -28.92 -2.12
C MET A 381 -4.11 -29.84 -2.40
N ASP A 382 -4.25 -31.10 -2.00
CA ASP A 382 -3.43 -32.22 -2.50
C ASP A 382 -3.86 -32.48 -3.94
N VAL A 383 -2.96 -32.20 -4.88
CA VAL A 383 -3.23 -32.26 -6.34
C VAL A 383 -3.69 -33.66 -6.75
N ASP A 384 -2.88 -34.69 -6.45
CA ASP A 384 -3.15 -36.05 -6.89
C ASP A 384 -4.45 -36.60 -6.32
N ALA A 385 -4.71 -36.36 -5.03
CA ALA A 385 -5.91 -36.83 -4.37
C ALA A 385 -7.17 -36.10 -4.89
N THR A 386 -7.06 -34.80 -5.20
CA THR A 386 -8.21 -34.02 -5.67
C THR A 386 -8.55 -34.37 -7.12
N GLU A 387 -7.54 -34.54 -7.99
CA GLU A 387 -7.76 -34.97 -9.37
C GLU A 387 -8.37 -36.37 -9.44
N ALA A 388 -7.89 -37.30 -8.62
CA ALA A 388 -8.45 -38.66 -8.52
C ALA A 388 -9.88 -38.69 -7.97
N ALA A 389 -10.28 -37.67 -7.23
CA ALA A 389 -11.63 -37.55 -6.66
C ALA A 389 -12.64 -36.93 -7.62
N LEU A 390 -12.20 -36.27 -8.69
CA LEU A 390 -13.08 -35.64 -9.67
C LEU A 390 -13.77 -36.68 -10.55
N THR A 391 -15.08 -36.60 -10.67
CA THR A 391 -15.86 -37.40 -11.60
C THR A 391 -16.85 -36.52 -12.36
N ILE A 392 -16.98 -36.77 -13.67
CA ILE A 392 -17.91 -36.09 -14.58
C ILE A 392 -18.78 -37.15 -15.23
N THR A 393 -20.09 -36.96 -15.25
CA THR A 393 -21.07 -37.89 -15.84
C THR A 393 -22.03 -37.12 -16.74
N PRO A 394 -22.16 -37.46 -18.04
CA PRO A 394 -21.36 -38.43 -18.80
C PRO A 394 -19.86 -38.23 -18.68
N LYS A 395 -19.07 -39.29 -18.87
CA LYS A 395 -17.63 -39.25 -18.70
C LYS A 395 -16.97 -38.32 -19.75
N GLU A 396 -16.10 -37.48 -19.30
CA GLU A 396 -15.28 -36.59 -20.12
C GLU A 396 -13.81 -36.75 -19.83
N GLU A 397 -13.00 -36.67 -20.87
CA GLU A 397 -11.55 -36.58 -20.76
C GLU A 397 -11.11 -35.11 -20.84
N GLY A 398 -10.08 -34.74 -20.11
CA GLY A 398 -9.62 -33.34 -20.10
C GLY A 398 -8.26 -33.19 -19.42
N THR A 399 -7.83 -31.95 -19.34
CA THR A 399 -6.59 -31.55 -18.65
C THR A 399 -6.94 -30.72 -17.42
N VAL A 400 -6.20 -30.96 -16.34
CA VAL A 400 -6.31 -30.18 -15.11
C VAL A 400 -5.14 -29.20 -15.01
N LYS A 401 -5.43 -27.94 -14.72
CA LYS A 401 -4.45 -26.91 -14.39
C LYS A 401 -4.71 -26.40 -12.98
N TRP A 402 -3.64 -26.22 -12.21
CA TRP A 402 -3.71 -25.62 -10.89
C TRP A 402 -3.13 -24.21 -10.89
N GLU A 403 -3.80 -23.33 -10.15
CA GLU A 403 -3.43 -21.92 -9.97
C GLU A 403 -3.45 -21.57 -8.48
N ASP A 404 -2.94 -20.39 -8.15
CA ASP A 404 -2.97 -19.81 -6.80
C ASP A 404 -2.42 -20.76 -5.71
N THR A 405 -1.28 -21.39 -6.00
CA THR A 405 -0.66 -22.37 -5.07
C THR A 405 -1.59 -23.51 -4.65
N ASN A 406 -2.32 -24.07 -5.62
CA ASN A 406 -3.26 -25.19 -5.49
C ASN A 406 -4.58 -24.83 -4.74
N TYR A 407 -4.95 -23.58 -4.67
CA TYR A 407 -6.27 -23.15 -4.19
C TYR A 407 -7.32 -23.14 -5.30
N ARG A 408 -6.89 -23.18 -6.57
CA ARG A 408 -7.78 -23.14 -7.73
C ARG A 408 -7.46 -24.27 -8.71
N MET A 409 -8.49 -25.08 -9.02
CA MET A 409 -8.42 -26.13 -10.01
C MET A 409 -9.27 -25.77 -11.22
N ILE A 410 -8.71 -25.96 -12.43
CA ILE A 410 -9.38 -25.72 -13.70
C ILE A 410 -9.28 -27.02 -14.50
N PHE A 411 -10.45 -27.64 -14.78
CA PHE A 411 -10.56 -28.75 -15.71
C PHE A 411 -11.00 -28.20 -17.07
N THR A 412 -10.25 -28.48 -18.12
CA THR A 412 -10.60 -28.14 -19.50
C THR A 412 -10.83 -29.43 -20.28
N PRO A 413 -12.04 -29.64 -20.85
CA PRO A 413 -12.32 -30.81 -21.63
C PRO A 413 -11.44 -30.88 -22.88
N THR A 414 -10.99 -32.08 -23.27
CA THR A 414 -10.19 -32.28 -24.48
C THR A 414 -10.99 -32.01 -25.74
N ASP A 415 -12.21 -32.53 -25.76
CA ASP A 415 -13.19 -32.27 -26.81
C ASP A 415 -14.34 -31.44 -26.21
N ALA A 416 -15.12 -30.81 -27.04
CA ALA A 416 -16.31 -30.10 -26.58
C ALA A 416 -17.32 -31.09 -25.96
N TYR A 417 -17.95 -30.71 -24.86
CA TYR A 417 -19.06 -31.45 -24.27
C TYR A 417 -20.15 -31.74 -25.33
N ASP A 418 -20.84 -32.86 -25.17
CA ASP A 418 -21.98 -33.18 -26.01
C ASP A 418 -23.05 -32.08 -25.92
N VAL A 419 -23.64 -31.74 -27.07
CA VAL A 419 -24.69 -30.71 -27.13
C VAL A 419 -25.93 -31.14 -26.39
N ASN A 420 -26.69 -30.17 -25.84
CA ASN A 420 -27.97 -30.37 -25.17
C ASN A 420 -27.97 -31.48 -24.10
N THR A 421 -26.85 -31.67 -23.43
CA THR A 421 -26.58 -32.75 -22.47
C THR A 421 -26.47 -32.20 -21.05
N GLU A 422 -27.10 -32.85 -20.09
CA GLU A 422 -26.92 -32.55 -18.65
C GLU A 422 -25.73 -33.33 -18.10
N TYR A 423 -24.79 -32.60 -17.53
CA TYR A 423 -23.60 -33.13 -16.87
C TYR A 423 -23.75 -33.03 -15.36
N THR A 424 -23.31 -34.08 -14.66
CA THR A 424 -23.16 -34.08 -13.19
C THR A 424 -21.67 -34.13 -12.88
N VAL A 425 -21.19 -33.16 -12.12
CA VAL A 425 -19.80 -33.05 -11.68
C VAL A 425 -19.72 -33.29 -10.19
N THR A 426 -18.87 -34.21 -9.75
CA THR A 426 -18.69 -34.54 -8.33
C THR A 426 -17.22 -34.54 -7.96
N LEU A 427 -16.88 -33.82 -6.91
CA LEU A 427 -15.65 -34.02 -6.12
C LEU A 427 -16.02 -34.89 -4.91
N LYS A 428 -15.45 -36.09 -4.84
CA LYS A 428 -15.73 -37.03 -3.74
C LYS A 428 -15.12 -36.52 -2.43
N LYS A 429 -15.66 -36.96 -1.29
CA LYS A 429 -15.14 -36.64 0.04
C LYS A 429 -13.68 -37.02 0.28
N SER A 430 -13.13 -37.94 -0.53
CA SER A 430 -11.70 -38.25 -0.53
C SER A 430 -10.80 -37.13 -1.00
N THR A 431 -11.37 -36.06 -1.54
CA THR A 431 -10.68 -34.79 -1.81
C THR A 431 -10.10 -34.24 -0.51
N LYS A 432 -8.81 -33.96 -0.48
CA LYS A 432 -8.14 -33.49 0.74
C LYS A 432 -7.21 -32.31 0.46
N HIS A 433 -6.98 -31.51 1.49
CA HIS A 433 -5.95 -30.46 1.40
C HIS A 433 -4.55 -31.03 1.62
N GLY A 434 -3.49 -30.25 1.31
CA GLY A 434 -2.11 -30.65 1.45
C GLY A 434 -1.64 -31.06 2.85
N GLY A 435 -2.47 -30.86 3.88
CA GLY A 435 -2.29 -31.38 5.24
C GLY A 435 -2.94 -32.75 5.49
N GLY A 436 -3.64 -33.31 4.50
CA GLY A 436 -4.19 -34.68 4.56
C GLY A 436 -5.63 -34.79 5.11
N VAL A 437 -6.28 -33.69 5.52
CA VAL A 437 -7.68 -33.72 5.97
C VAL A 437 -8.61 -33.74 4.76
N GLU A 438 -9.55 -34.68 4.76
CA GLU A 438 -10.54 -34.89 3.69
C GLU A 438 -11.75 -33.96 3.82
N MET A 439 -12.47 -33.76 2.71
CA MET A 439 -13.76 -33.08 2.71
C MET A 439 -14.78 -33.83 3.61
N PRO A 440 -15.73 -33.12 4.23
CA PRO A 440 -16.75 -33.76 5.12
C PRO A 440 -17.73 -34.62 4.31
N GLU A 441 -18.02 -34.23 3.07
CA GLU A 441 -18.97 -34.89 2.17
C GLU A 441 -18.57 -34.65 0.69
N ASP A 442 -19.28 -35.34 -0.22
CA ASP A 442 -19.13 -35.13 -1.65
C ASP A 442 -19.69 -33.75 -2.03
N PHE A 443 -18.96 -33.00 -2.88
CA PHE A 443 -19.45 -31.78 -3.49
C PHE A 443 -19.94 -32.08 -4.91
N THR A 444 -21.21 -31.79 -5.22
CA THR A 444 -21.83 -32.09 -6.50
C THR A 444 -22.58 -30.90 -7.07
N PHE A 445 -22.44 -30.64 -8.37
CA PHE A 445 -23.26 -29.71 -9.12
C PHE A 445 -23.59 -30.24 -10.51
N LYS A 446 -24.54 -29.60 -11.19
CA LYS A 446 -24.94 -29.94 -12.55
C LYS A 446 -24.88 -28.73 -13.45
N PHE A 447 -24.73 -29.00 -14.74
CA PHE A 447 -24.91 -28.00 -15.79
C PHE A 447 -25.47 -28.67 -17.04
N LYS A 448 -26.14 -27.88 -17.88
CA LYS A 448 -26.65 -28.33 -19.17
C LYS A 448 -26.00 -27.56 -20.31
N THR A 449 -25.52 -28.25 -21.31
CA THR A 449 -24.85 -27.67 -22.47
C THR A 449 -25.83 -27.11 -23.50
N ALA A 450 -25.38 -26.15 -24.29
CA ALA A 450 -26.12 -25.56 -25.40
C ALA A 450 -26.29 -26.55 -26.56
N ASP A 451 -27.20 -26.22 -27.46
CA ASP A 451 -27.49 -27.00 -28.68
C ASP A 451 -26.40 -26.80 -29.75
N ARG A 452 -25.65 -25.68 -29.65
CA ARG A 452 -24.43 -25.34 -30.45
C ARG A 452 -23.66 -24.18 -29.83
#